data_462ea8018bcabf89f7c26c7ad1e2cb2f
#
_entry.id   462ea8018bcabf89f7c26c7ad1e2cb2f
#
_cell.length_a   1.000
_cell.length_b   1.000
_cell.length_c   1.000
_cell.angle_alpha   90.00
_cell.angle_beta   90.00
_cell.angle_gamma   90.00
#
_symmetry.space_group_name_H-M   'P 1'
#
loop_
_entity.id
_entity.type
_entity.pdbx_description
1 polymer ?
#
loop_
_entity_poly.entity_id
_entity_poly.type
_entity_poly.pdbx_seq_one_letter_code
_entity_poly.pdbx_strand_id
1 'polypeptide(L)'
;MAGDVDVVARLKPVLVSYSSDIVYTGAVGTAQAAKAANNLLMWACLIANHEALALAKRFGVDVELLRAALLKTGADNAVLRHWGTSTMAWADDDLEIIQAMADQAGIGLPQADLNRELCRALKPKKFRLDEYGI
;
A
#
# COMPACT_ATOMS: atom_id res chain seq x y z
N MET A 1 -1.90 -11.08 -12.89
CA MET A 1 -1.43 -11.26 -14.28
C MET A 1 -2.47 -10.75 -15.25
N ALA A 2 -2.07 -10.32 -16.43
CA ALA A 2 -2.97 -9.83 -17.49
C ALA A 2 -2.43 -10.25 -18.85
N GLY A 3 -3.27 -10.24 -19.88
CA GLY A 3 -2.93 -10.57 -21.25
C GLY A 3 -3.79 -11.69 -21.84
N ASP A 4 -3.28 -12.36 -22.87
CA ASP A 4 -3.97 -13.48 -23.49
C ASP A 4 -4.18 -14.62 -22.49
N VAL A 5 -5.41 -15.11 -22.38
CA VAL A 5 -5.84 -16.10 -21.37
C VAL A 5 -5.12 -17.43 -21.54
N ASP A 6 -4.90 -17.86 -22.81
CA ASP A 6 -4.27 -19.14 -23.10
C ASP A 6 -2.76 -19.08 -22.80
N VAL A 7 -2.13 -17.94 -23.08
CA VAL A 7 -0.74 -17.69 -22.70
C VAL A 7 -0.57 -17.70 -21.18
N VAL A 8 -1.46 -17.01 -20.46
CA VAL A 8 -1.44 -16.98 -18.99
C VAL A 8 -1.63 -18.38 -18.41
N ALA A 9 -2.58 -19.16 -18.94
CA ALA A 9 -2.81 -20.54 -18.51
C ALA A 9 -1.57 -21.43 -18.69
N ARG A 10 -0.88 -21.29 -19.83
CA ARG A 10 0.38 -22.03 -20.12
C ARG A 10 1.52 -21.65 -19.20
N LEU A 11 1.59 -20.39 -18.76
CA LEU A 11 2.66 -19.89 -17.86
C LEU A 11 2.38 -20.24 -16.40
N LYS A 12 1.13 -20.49 -16.02
CA LYS A 12 0.75 -20.76 -14.64
C LYS A 12 1.58 -21.82 -13.94
N PRO A 13 1.91 -22.99 -14.54
CA PRO A 13 2.74 -24.01 -13.89
C PRO A 13 4.14 -23.51 -13.48
N VAL A 14 4.72 -22.59 -14.28
CA VAL A 14 6.02 -21.97 -13.96
C VAL A 14 5.85 -20.96 -12.83
N LEU A 15 4.79 -20.17 -12.86
CA LEU A 15 4.58 -19.09 -11.90
C LEU A 15 4.25 -19.58 -10.50
N VAL A 16 3.56 -20.72 -10.35
CA VAL A 16 3.27 -21.32 -9.03
C VAL A 16 4.52 -21.83 -8.32
N SER A 17 5.67 -21.96 -9.01
CA SER A 17 6.92 -22.35 -8.37
C SER A 17 7.50 -21.27 -7.44
N TYR A 18 7.07 -20.01 -7.57
CA TYR A 18 7.54 -18.86 -6.77
C TYR A 18 6.43 -17.90 -6.31
N SER A 19 5.16 -18.24 -6.58
CA SER A 19 4.02 -17.42 -6.16
C SER A 19 2.89 -18.33 -5.67
N SER A 20 2.38 -18.07 -4.47
CA SER A 20 1.24 -18.80 -3.90
C SER A 20 -0.07 -18.42 -4.56
N ASP A 21 -0.20 -17.14 -4.96
CA ASP A 21 -1.44 -16.58 -5.46
C ASP A 21 -1.25 -15.91 -6.82
N ILE A 22 -1.98 -16.40 -7.80
CA ILE A 22 -1.95 -15.88 -9.16
C ILE A 22 -3.35 -15.45 -9.55
N VAL A 23 -3.56 -14.15 -9.60
CA VAL A 23 -4.83 -13.54 -9.99
C VAL A 23 -4.74 -13.08 -11.45
N TYR A 24 -5.67 -13.55 -12.28
CA TYR A 24 -5.87 -13.04 -13.64
C TYR A 24 -6.78 -11.83 -13.60
N THR A 25 -6.32 -10.70 -14.12
CA THR A 25 -7.03 -9.41 -14.04
C THR A 25 -7.65 -8.97 -15.37
N GLY A 26 -7.39 -9.69 -16.46
CA GLY A 26 -7.98 -9.37 -17.77
C GLY A 26 -6.96 -9.03 -18.86
N ALA A 27 -7.31 -8.10 -19.74
CA ALA A 27 -6.48 -7.69 -20.87
C ALA A 27 -5.15 -7.07 -20.45
N VAL A 28 -4.22 -6.93 -21.40
CA VAL A 28 -2.93 -6.25 -21.18
C VAL A 28 -3.15 -4.87 -20.55
N GLY A 29 -2.37 -4.55 -19.53
CA GLY A 29 -2.46 -3.31 -18.74
C GLY A 29 -3.26 -3.46 -17.43
N THR A 30 -4.24 -4.36 -17.34
CA THR A 30 -5.09 -4.48 -16.14
C THR A 30 -4.32 -4.95 -14.90
N ALA A 31 -3.25 -5.72 -15.06
CA ALA A 31 -2.38 -6.09 -13.94
C ALA A 31 -1.64 -4.89 -13.35
N GLN A 32 -1.26 -3.91 -14.18
CA GLN A 32 -0.65 -2.67 -13.70
C GLN A 32 -1.67 -1.81 -12.94
N ALA A 33 -2.90 -1.73 -13.45
CA ALA A 33 -3.98 -1.05 -12.74
C ALA A 33 -4.28 -1.71 -11.38
N ALA A 34 -4.31 -3.04 -11.33
CA ALA A 34 -4.47 -3.77 -10.07
C ALA A 34 -3.32 -3.52 -9.09
N LYS A 35 -2.07 -3.47 -9.58
CA LYS A 35 -0.90 -3.11 -8.76
C LYS A 35 -1.00 -1.67 -8.25
N ALA A 36 -1.36 -0.73 -9.10
CA ALA A 36 -1.56 0.67 -8.72
C ALA A 36 -2.63 0.81 -7.62
N ALA A 37 -3.75 0.13 -7.75
CA ALA A 37 -4.80 0.10 -6.73
C ALA A 37 -4.30 -0.46 -5.39
N ASN A 38 -3.55 -1.58 -5.42
CA ASN A 38 -2.93 -2.15 -4.21
C ASN A 38 -2.00 -1.14 -3.53
N ASN A 39 -1.12 -0.49 -4.30
CA ASN A 39 -0.14 0.44 -3.77
C ASN A 39 -0.81 1.71 -3.22
N LEU A 40 -1.85 2.21 -3.89
CA LEU A 40 -2.64 3.33 -3.38
C LEU A 40 -3.23 3.02 -2.00
N LEU A 41 -3.88 1.87 -1.85
CA LEU A 41 -4.45 1.44 -0.58
C LEU A 41 -3.37 1.24 0.50
N MET A 42 -2.25 0.64 0.14
CA MET A 42 -1.14 0.40 1.07
C MET A 42 -0.56 1.71 1.60
N TRP A 43 -0.28 2.69 0.74
CA TRP A 43 0.27 3.98 1.15
C TRP A 43 -0.75 4.84 1.89
N ALA A 44 -2.04 4.76 1.53
CA ALA A 44 -3.12 5.40 2.29
C ALA A 44 -3.23 4.82 3.72
N CYS A 45 -3.20 3.51 3.86
CA CYS A 45 -3.19 2.85 5.16
C CYS A 45 -1.96 3.23 6.00
N LEU A 46 -0.79 3.39 5.37
CA LEU A 46 0.43 3.78 6.08
C LEU A 46 0.27 5.16 6.73
N ILE A 47 -0.19 6.15 5.97
CA ILE A 47 -0.41 7.52 6.47
C ILE A 47 -1.47 7.51 7.58
N ALA A 48 -2.62 6.87 7.33
CA ALA A 48 -3.70 6.81 8.32
C ALA A 48 -3.28 6.11 9.62
N ASN A 49 -2.54 5.01 9.54
CA ASN A 49 -2.00 4.32 10.72
C ASN A 49 -1.02 5.22 11.49
N HIS A 50 -0.11 5.90 10.76
CA HIS A 50 0.84 6.83 11.39
C HIS A 50 0.12 7.92 12.18
N GLU A 51 -0.84 8.60 11.56
CA GLU A 51 -1.58 9.69 12.19
C GLU A 51 -2.41 9.20 13.38
N ALA A 52 -3.08 8.06 13.24
CA ALA A 52 -3.89 7.48 14.32
C ALA A 52 -3.03 7.10 15.55
N LEU A 53 -1.89 6.44 15.32
CA LEU A 53 -0.99 6.05 16.41
C LEU A 53 -0.32 7.28 17.03
N ALA A 54 0.09 8.26 16.24
CA ALA A 54 0.69 9.51 16.74
C ALA A 54 -0.31 10.29 17.60
N LEU A 55 -1.57 10.40 17.15
CA LEU A 55 -2.64 11.04 17.90
C LEU A 55 -2.85 10.35 19.25
N ALA A 56 -3.04 9.03 19.23
CA ALA A 56 -3.29 8.25 20.45
C ALA A 56 -2.14 8.37 21.46
N LYS A 57 -0.90 8.33 20.98
CA LYS A 57 0.29 8.52 21.82
C LYS A 57 0.27 9.87 22.54
N ARG A 58 -0.16 10.94 21.86
CA ARG A 58 -0.26 12.29 22.47
C ARG A 58 -1.29 12.34 23.60
N PHE A 59 -2.27 11.42 23.61
CA PHE A 59 -3.23 11.25 24.70
C PHE A 59 -2.81 10.19 25.73
N GLY A 60 -1.56 9.73 25.71
CA GLY A 60 -1.00 8.81 26.69
C GLY A 60 -1.38 7.34 26.45
N VAL A 61 -1.90 7.00 25.28
CA VAL A 61 -2.21 5.60 24.94
C VAL A 61 -0.91 4.87 24.59
N ASP A 62 -0.75 3.65 25.10
CA ASP A 62 0.30 2.74 24.67
C ASP A 62 0.04 2.29 23.23
N VAL A 63 0.94 2.68 22.31
CA VAL A 63 0.74 2.42 20.88
C VAL A 63 0.85 0.95 20.49
N GLU A 64 1.61 0.13 21.21
CA GLU A 64 1.69 -1.31 20.94
C GLU A 64 0.41 -2.02 21.38
N LEU A 65 -0.12 -1.68 22.54
CA LEU A 65 -1.42 -2.19 23.00
C LEU A 65 -2.55 -1.74 22.07
N LEU A 66 -2.53 -0.47 21.65
CA LEU A 66 -3.52 0.05 20.70
C LEU A 66 -3.43 -0.68 19.36
N ARG A 67 -2.23 -0.85 18.80
CA ARG A 67 -2.03 -1.60 17.55
C ARG A 67 -2.61 -3.01 17.66
N ALA A 68 -2.29 -3.73 18.72
CA ALA A 68 -2.83 -5.08 18.97
C ALA A 68 -4.35 -5.11 19.07
N ALA A 69 -4.97 -4.06 19.62
CA ALA A 69 -6.42 -3.91 19.67
C ALA A 69 -7.02 -3.61 18.30
N LEU A 70 -6.44 -2.67 17.55
CA LEU A 70 -6.92 -2.28 16.21
C LEU A 70 -6.91 -3.44 15.22
N LEU A 71 -5.97 -4.38 15.32
CA LEU A 71 -5.93 -5.60 14.51
C LEU A 71 -7.14 -6.54 14.74
N LYS A 72 -7.96 -6.27 15.74
CA LYS A 72 -9.18 -7.03 16.04
C LYS A 72 -10.46 -6.26 15.69
N THR A 73 -10.32 -5.14 14.99
CA THR A 73 -11.41 -4.23 14.62
C THR A 73 -11.51 -4.05 13.12
N GLY A 74 -12.44 -3.23 12.66
CA GLY A 74 -12.54 -2.82 11.26
C GLY A 74 -11.39 -1.97 10.74
N ALA A 75 -10.44 -1.57 11.60
CA ALA A 75 -9.23 -0.86 11.22
C ALA A 75 -8.07 -1.80 10.81
N ASP A 76 -8.27 -3.12 10.89
CA ASP A 76 -7.25 -4.10 10.51
C ASP A 76 -6.83 -3.94 9.05
N ASN A 77 -5.53 -3.84 8.83
CA ASN A 77 -4.95 -3.76 7.50
C ASN A 77 -3.52 -4.35 7.47
N ALA A 78 -3.05 -4.72 6.27
CA ALA A 78 -1.76 -5.38 6.11
C ALA A 78 -0.58 -4.52 6.59
N VAL A 79 -0.63 -3.20 6.39
CA VAL A 79 0.43 -2.29 6.84
C VAL A 79 0.50 -2.26 8.37
N LEU A 80 -0.64 -2.23 9.05
CA LEU A 80 -0.70 -2.26 10.51
C LEU A 80 -0.20 -3.59 11.07
N ARG A 81 -0.50 -4.72 10.41
CA ARG A 81 0.00 -6.06 10.80
C ARG A 81 1.52 -6.13 10.72
N HIS A 82 2.11 -5.55 9.70
CA HIS A 82 3.56 -5.56 9.44
C HIS A 82 4.26 -4.27 9.89
N TRP A 83 3.65 -3.53 10.82
CA TRP A 83 4.23 -2.31 11.37
C TRP A 83 5.63 -2.58 11.92
N GLY A 84 6.59 -1.74 11.55
CA GLY A 84 8.00 -1.91 11.94
C GLY A 84 8.84 -2.80 11.01
N THR A 85 8.24 -3.50 10.06
CA THR A 85 8.97 -4.37 9.12
C THR A 85 8.93 -3.90 7.67
N SER A 86 7.96 -3.06 7.32
CA SER A 86 7.83 -2.47 5.98
C SER A 86 8.66 -1.20 5.85
N THR A 87 8.91 -0.78 4.62
CA THR A 87 9.64 0.44 4.30
C THR A 87 8.83 1.33 3.36
N MET A 88 9.15 2.63 3.31
CA MET A 88 8.53 3.60 2.40
C MET A 88 9.39 3.93 1.17
N ALA A 89 10.41 3.12 0.88
CA ALA A 89 11.40 3.44 -0.15
C ALA A 89 10.79 3.79 -1.51
N TRP A 90 9.68 3.14 -1.85
CA TRP A 90 9.00 3.26 -3.15
C TRP A 90 7.73 4.09 -3.13
N ALA A 91 7.39 4.74 -2.00
CA ALA A 91 6.12 5.44 -1.85
C ALA A 91 5.93 6.57 -2.86
N ASP A 92 6.97 7.38 -3.06
CA ASP A 92 6.90 8.51 -4.01
C ASP A 92 6.76 8.03 -5.46
N ASP A 93 7.58 7.05 -5.86
CA ASP A 93 7.56 6.49 -7.22
C ASP A 93 6.22 5.79 -7.53
N ASP A 94 5.71 4.99 -6.58
CA ASP A 94 4.43 4.31 -6.72
C ASP A 94 3.27 5.31 -6.86
N LEU A 95 3.25 6.36 -6.04
CA LEU A 95 2.21 7.38 -6.08
C LEU A 95 2.31 8.30 -7.30
N GLU A 96 3.53 8.55 -7.81
CA GLU A 96 3.73 9.23 -9.09
C GLU A 96 3.13 8.45 -10.27
N ILE A 97 3.38 7.14 -10.31
CA ILE A 97 2.79 6.27 -11.33
C ILE A 97 1.26 6.28 -11.24
N ILE A 98 0.70 6.24 -10.02
CA ILE A 98 -0.75 6.30 -9.80
C ILE A 98 -1.34 7.62 -10.31
N GLN A 99 -0.69 8.76 -10.04
CA GLN A 99 -1.11 10.07 -10.55
C GLN A 99 -1.09 10.10 -12.09
N ALA A 100 -0.01 9.62 -12.71
CA ALA A 100 0.08 9.55 -14.17
C ALA A 100 -1.01 8.66 -14.80
N MET A 101 -1.36 7.54 -14.14
CA MET A 101 -2.46 6.67 -14.56
C MET A 101 -3.83 7.34 -14.40
N ALA A 102 -4.03 8.11 -13.34
CA ALA A 102 -5.25 8.87 -13.10
C ALA A 102 -5.44 9.95 -14.18
N ASP A 103 -4.40 10.69 -14.51
CA ASP A 103 -4.39 11.69 -15.59
C ASP A 103 -4.74 11.05 -16.94
N GLN A 104 -4.13 9.92 -17.26
CA GLN A 104 -4.43 9.17 -18.49
C GLN A 104 -5.88 8.69 -18.54
N ALA A 105 -6.46 8.32 -17.39
CA ALA A 105 -7.84 7.88 -17.29
C ALA A 105 -8.84 9.04 -17.18
N GLY A 106 -8.40 10.29 -17.04
CA GLY A 106 -9.24 11.46 -16.86
C GLY A 106 -10.00 11.48 -15.53
N ILE A 107 -9.43 10.88 -14.47
CA ILE A 107 -10.04 10.86 -13.13
C ILE A 107 -9.16 11.60 -12.12
N GLY A 108 -9.78 12.30 -11.17
CA GLY A 108 -9.08 12.90 -10.04
C GLY A 108 -8.97 11.94 -8.87
N LEU A 109 -7.79 11.83 -8.27
CA LEU A 109 -7.52 11.04 -7.08
C LEU A 109 -6.94 11.90 -5.96
N PRO A 110 -7.74 12.80 -5.34
CA PRO A 110 -7.23 13.77 -4.37
C PRO A 110 -6.57 13.14 -3.15
N GLN A 111 -6.98 11.95 -2.75
CA GLN A 111 -6.32 11.22 -1.67
C GLN A 111 -4.92 10.74 -2.09
N ALA A 112 -4.73 10.30 -3.33
CA ALA A 112 -3.42 9.91 -3.84
C ALA A 112 -2.44 11.08 -3.84
N ASP A 113 -2.91 12.25 -4.25
CA ASP A 113 -2.13 13.50 -4.29
C ASP A 113 -1.68 13.87 -2.87
N LEU A 114 -2.62 13.92 -1.92
CA LEU A 114 -2.32 14.20 -0.52
C LEU A 114 -1.40 13.14 0.10
N ASN A 115 -1.65 11.87 -0.15
CA ASN A 115 -0.79 10.79 0.36
C ASN A 115 0.64 10.92 -0.15
N ARG A 116 0.85 11.34 -1.42
CA ARG A 116 2.20 11.56 -1.95
C ARG A 116 2.93 12.68 -1.20
N GLU A 117 2.26 13.79 -0.95
CA GLU A 117 2.82 14.91 -0.16
C GLU A 117 3.16 14.46 1.27
N LEU A 118 2.25 13.76 1.94
CA LEU A 118 2.44 13.26 3.30
C LEU A 118 3.55 12.21 3.38
N CYS A 119 3.64 11.28 2.43
CA CYS A 119 4.74 10.32 2.35
C CYS A 119 6.09 11.02 2.18
N ARG A 120 6.15 12.07 1.37
CA ARG A 120 7.38 12.89 1.22
C ARG A 120 7.75 13.62 2.51
N ALA A 121 6.76 14.15 3.23
CA ALA A 121 6.98 14.85 4.51
C ALA A 121 7.46 13.89 5.61
N LEU A 122 6.92 12.68 5.64
CA LEU A 122 7.36 11.61 6.54
C LEU A 122 8.69 10.98 6.14
N LYS A 123 9.19 11.28 4.95
CA LYS A 123 10.36 10.66 4.36
C LYS A 123 11.49 10.50 5.37
N PRO A 124 11.62 9.35 6.02
CA PRO A 124 12.68 9.08 6.93
C PRO A 124 13.92 8.69 6.15
N LYS A 125 15.03 8.89 6.78
CA LYS A 125 16.33 8.50 6.24
C LYS A 125 16.46 6.99 6.04
N LYS A 126 15.64 6.18 6.70
CA LYS A 126 15.72 4.71 6.68
C LYS A 126 14.40 3.97 6.45
N PHE A 127 13.31 4.64 6.26
CA PHE A 127 12.03 4.03 5.88
C PHE A 127 11.55 2.89 6.80
N ARG A 128 11.77 3.00 8.10
CA ARG A 128 11.30 2.02 9.07
C ARG A 128 10.00 2.47 9.68
N LEU A 129 8.95 1.67 9.57
CA LEU A 129 7.63 2.02 10.07
C LEU A 129 7.56 2.11 11.61
N ASP A 130 8.47 1.47 12.33
CA ASP A 130 8.60 1.61 13.78
C ASP A 130 9.01 3.01 14.23
N GLU A 131 9.54 3.82 13.32
CA GLU A 131 9.86 5.22 13.57
C GLU A 131 8.66 6.16 13.37
N TYR A 132 7.52 5.66 12.84
CA TYR A 132 6.32 6.43 12.58
C TYR A 132 5.23 6.16 13.61
N GLY A 133 4.38 7.13 13.82
CA GLY A 133 3.30 7.03 14.78
C GLY A 133 3.72 7.16 16.25
N ILE A 134 5.04 7.32 16.48
CA ILE A 134 5.60 7.36 17.84
C ILE A 134 6.44 8.60 18.09
#